data_8c1850f0d318e7719b32e68f1992c108
#
_entry.id   8c1850f0d318e7719b32e68f1992c108
#
_cell.length_a   1.000
_cell.length_b   1.000
_cell.length_c   1.000
_cell.angle_alpha   90.00
_cell.angle_beta   90.00
_cell.angle_gamma   90.00
#
_symmetry.space_group_name_H-M   'P 1'
#
loop_
_entity.id
_entity.type
_entity.pdbx_description
1 polymer ?
#
loop_
_entity_poly.entity_id
_entity_poly.type
_entity_poly.pdbx_seq_one_letter_code
_entity_poly.pdbx_strand_id
1 'polypeptide(L)'
;MANKNLYLFAGERYMVLKSLNELIASLDISIPEINVTGFRSMPDADALIEACAGLPLMAEKRLIYVTDYTALTGEGSAEDAKKLANHLDRLPDTTVLALCCEGLPDKRRVLYKRFAEMGIVREFPPPKNNECAAFAVEQAKKQGARLSGTTAGVLVTLAGCDYYTIENEVQKLALYAGAGAEISAEHVRQCAARTLDYNIFELHTKLIQRDAAGAQSLLADVLDTERPEGLVGLFAKKFRDMFKVKSLLDRGSGIRQIAETLKMKEYPVQMLASECARFSREHLKEALIKLAELDYAVKSGERDPMIAMTQTLLTIYGL
;
A
#
# COMPACT_ATOMS: atom_id res chain seq x y z
N MET A 1 -11.68 34.50 -4.53
CA MET A 1 -10.24 34.26 -4.40
C MET A 1 -10.07 33.05 -3.50
N ALA A 2 -9.23 32.07 -3.86
CA ALA A 2 -9.00 30.92 -3.00
C ALA A 2 -8.39 31.39 -1.67
N ASN A 3 -9.01 30.99 -0.56
CA ASN A 3 -8.48 31.23 0.77
C ASN A 3 -7.24 30.35 0.95
N LYS A 4 -6.04 30.92 0.85
CA LYS A 4 -4.75 30.19 0.93
C LYS A 4 -4.49 29.53 2.29
N ASN A 5 -5.43 29.59 3.22
CA ASN A 5 -5.28 29.05 4.58
C ASN A 5 -6.02 27.70 4.79
N LEU A 6 -6.66 27.14 3.75
CA LEU A 6 -7.33 25.84 3.81
C LEU A 6 -6.56 24.81 2.97
N TYR A 7 -6.17 23.70 3.58
CA TYR A 7 -5.41 22.63 2.93
C TYR A 7 -6.10 21.29 3.13
N LEU A 8 -6.24 20.53 2.06
CA LEU A 8 -6.69 19.15 2.09
C LEU A 8 -5.63 18.26 1.41
N PHE A 9 -5.05 17.34 2.17
CA PHE A 9 -4.13 16.32 1.68
C PHE A 9 -4.78 14.96 1.81
N ALA A 10 -4.93 14.23 0.70
CA ALA A 10 -5.69 12.99 0.68
C ALA A 10 -4.99 11.93 -0.18
N GLY A 11 -5.06 10.67 0.24
CA GLY A 11 -4.55 9.54 -0.54
C GLY A 11 -3.49 8.72 0.17
N GLU A 12 -2.37 8.50 -0.48
CA GLU A 12 -1.28 7.69 0.03
C GLU A 12 -0.62 8.36 1.25
N ARG A 13 -0.54 7.62 2.35
CA ARG A 13 -0.23 8.14 3.68
C ARG A 13 1.12 8.85 3.79
N TYR A 14 2.18 8.28 3.18
CA TYR A 14 3.52 8.88 3.21
C TYR A 14 3.52 10.27 2.59
N MET A 15 2.91 10.42 1.41
CA MET A 15 2.84 11.68 0.67
C MET A 15 1.94 12.71 1.35
N VAL A 16 0.85 12.24 1.97
CA VAL A 16 -0.04 13.07 2.79
C VAL A 16 0.73 13.68 3.97
N LEU A 17 1.40 12.84 4.77
CA LEU A 17 2.15 13.32 5.94
C LEU A 17 3.38 14.14 5.56
N LYS A 18 4.05 13.80 4.47
CA LYS A 18 5.15 14.60 3.91
C LYS A 18 4.66 15.99 3.55
N SER A 19 3.52 16.10 2.85
CA SER A 19 2.95 17.41 2.46
C SER A 19 2.50 18.23 3.67
N LEU A 20 1.97 17.58 4.71
CA LEU A 20 1.65 18.26 5.97
C LEU A 20 2.90 18.81 6.64
N ASN A 21 3.97 18.01 6.73
CA ASN A 21 5.25 18.45 7.33
C ASN A 21 5.89 19.59 6.53
N GLU A 22 5.82 19.53 5.18
CA GLU A 22 6.27 20.62 4.31
C GLU A 22 5.46 21.90 4.54
N LEU A 23 4.14 21.79 4.74
CA LEU A 23 3.29 22.93 5.10
C LEU A 23 3.68 23.51 6.45
N ILE A 24 3.81 22.67 7.49
CA ILE A 24 4.23 23.10 8.83
C ILE A 24 5.56 23.88 8.77
N ALA A 25 6.56 23.32 8.08
CA ALA A 25 7.85 23.95 7.91
C ALA A 25 7.77 25.29 7.13
N SER A 26 6.90 25.37 6.12
CA SER A 26 6.76 26.56 5.28
C SER A 26 6.04 27.73 5.96
N LEU A 27 5.25 27.46 7.00
CA LEU A 27 4.51 28.50 7.72
C LEU A 27 5.36 29.24 8.74
N ASP A 28 6.51 28.69 9.14
CA ASP A 28 7.49 29.26 10.10
C ASP A 28 6.80 29.93 11.32
N ILE A 29 5.90 29.16 11.96
CA ILE A 29 5.04 29.67 13.02
C ILE A 29 5.85 29.86 14.30
N SER A 30 5.86 31.10 14.82
CA SER A 30 6.47 31.40 16.11
C SER A 30 5.73 30.72 17.25
N ILE A 31 6.45 30.19 18.23
CA ILE A 31 5.96 29.50 19.44
C ILE A 31 4.99 28.35 19.01
N PRO A 32 5.49 27.33 18.30
CA PRO A 32 4.63 26.27 17.75
C PRO A 32 3.90 25.48 18.85
N GLU A 33 4.41 25.43 20.06
CA GLU A 33 3.78 24.74 21.21
C GLU A 33 2.40 25.31 21.56
N ILE A 34 2.15 26.58 21.21
CA ILE A 34 0.86 27.27 21.48
C ILE A 34 0.08 27.45 20.20
N ASN A 35 0.76 27.74 19.07
CA ASN A 35 0.13 28.15 17.84
C ASN A 35 -0.10 27.00 16.84
N VAL A 36 0.40 25.79 17.15
CA VAL A 36 0.17 24.58 16.31
C VAL A 36 -0.59 23.56 17.14
N THR A 37 -1.81 23.22 16.70
CA THR A 37 -2.64 22.20 17.34
C THR A 37 -2.89 21.07 16.37
N GLY A 38 -2.49 19.86 16.75
CA GLY A 38 -2.65 18.64 15.92
C GLY A 38 -3.60 17.64 16.55
N PHE A 39 -4.55 17.16 15.76
CA PHE A 39 -5.41 16.03 16.12
C PHE A 39 -4.95 14.79 15.35
N ARG A 40 -4.73 13.67 16.05
CA ARG A 40 -4.30 12.41 15.43
C ARG A 40 -5.45 11.65 14.76
N SER A 41 -6.67 11.86 15.24
CA SER A 41 -7.91 11.30 14.70
C SER A 41 -8.94 12.41 14.54
N MET A 42 -9.99 12.16 13.79
CA MET A 42 -11.07 13.12 13.57
C MET A 42 -11.73 13.53 14.90
N PRO A 43 -11.63 14.80 15.33
CA PRO A 43 -12.38 15.34 16.46
C PRO A 43 -13.85 15.55 16.05
N ASP A 44 -14.74 15.80 17.02
CA ASP A 44 -16.07 16.33 16.71
C ASP A 44 -15.99 17.73 16.07
N ALA A 45 -17.02 18.13 15.37
CA ALA A 45 -17.02 19.39 14.64
C ALA A 45 -16.90 20.61 15.56
N ASP A 46 -17.47 20.58 16.76
CA ASP A 46 -17.42 21.70 17.70
C ASP A 46 -16.03 21.92 18.24
N ALA A 47 -15.35 20.85 18.66
CA ALA A 47 -13.98 20.92 19.11
C ALA A 47 -13.03 21.45 18.03
N LEU A 48 -13.22 21.02 16.77
CA LEU A 48 -12.40 21.51 15.67
C LEU A 48 -12.66 22.98 15.35
N ILE A 49 -13.92 23.40 15.33
CA ILE A 49 -14.33 24.78 15.11
C ILE A 49 -13.80 25.69 16.22
N GLU A 50 -13.91 25.27 17.50
CA GLU A 50 -13.39 26.00 18.64
C GLU A 50 -11.86 26.14 18.55
N ALA A 51 -11.16 25.06 18.21
CA ALA A 51 -9.70 25.13 17.99
C ALA A 51 -9.34 26.13 16.89
N CYS A 52 -10.13 26.20 15.81
CA CYS A 52 -9.91 27.14 14.72
C CYS A 52 -10.25 28.59 15.04
N ALA A 53 -11.16 28.83 15.99
CA ALA A 53 -11.60 30.20 16.37
C ALA A 53 -10.57 30.95 17.22
N GLY A 54 -9.61 30.25 17.83
CA GLY A 54 -8.56 30.85 18.63
C GLY A 54 -7.63 31.75 17.83
N LEU A 55 -7.22 32.88 18.41
CA LEU A 55 -6.24 33.78 17.79
C LEU A 55 -4.81 33.31 18.07
N PRO A 56 -3.85 33.56 17.14
CA PRO A 56 -2.46 33.26 17.38
C PRO A 56 -1.88 34.12 18.51
N LEU A 57 -0.98 33.54 19.32
CA LEU A 57 -0.29 34.27 20.38
C LEU A 57 1.13 34.60 19.92
N MET A 58 1.41 35.90 19.80
CA MET A 58 2.73 36.42 19.38
C MET A 58 3.24 35.78 18.05
N ALA A 59 2.30 35.46 17.16
CA ALA A 59 2.56 34.90 15.83
C ALA A 59 1.56 35.51 14.82
N GLU A 60 1.92 35.50 13.54
CA GLU A 60 1.03 35.96 12.48
C GLU A 60 -0.09 34.94 12.15
N LYS A 61 0.23 33.66 12.32
CA LYS A 61 -0.69 32.56 11.99
C LYS A 61 -0.71 31.49 13.08
N ARG A 62 -1.82 30.80 13.12
CA ARG A 62 -2.03 29.58 13.89
C ARG A 62 -2.36 28.43 12.94
N LEU A 63 -1.81 27.25 13.18
CA LEU A 63 -2.09 26.04 12.41
C LEU A 63 -2.90 25.06 13.24
N ILE A 64 -4.02 24.62 12.68
CA ILE A 64 -4.80 23.49 13.16
C ILE A 64 -4.73 22.40 12.09
N TYR A 65 -4.35 21.17 12.48
CA TYR A 65 -4.34 20.07 11.54
C TYR A 65 -4.95 18.80 12.11
N VAL A 66 -5.53 17.98 11.23
CA VAL A 66 -6.04 16.64 11.56
C VAL A 66 -5.34 15.65 10.66
N THR A 67 -4.63 14.65 11.25
CA THR A 67 -3.86 13.69 10.46
C THR A 67 -4.69 12.55 9.88
N ASP A 68 -5.92 12.35 10.40
CA ASP A 68 -6.84 11.33 9.88
C ASP A 68 -8.30 11.82 10.00
N TYR A 69 -8.77 12.51 8.96
CA TYR A 69 -10.13 13.02 8.87
C TYR A 69 -11.01 12.07 8.05
N THR A 70 -11.43 10.98 8.67
CA THR A 70 -12.14 9.83 8.05
C THR A 70 -13.48 10.18 7.42
N ALA A 71 -14.14 11.27 7.82
CA ALA A 71 -15.40 11.70 7.19
C ALA A 71 -15.27 12.00 5.70
N LEU A 72 -14.08 12.25 5.18
CA LEU A 72 -13.87 12.47 3.74
C LEU A 72 -13.86 11.16 2.94
N THR A 73 -13.48 10.04 3.55
CA THR A 73 -13.47 8.71 2.92
C THR A 73 -14.73 7.88 3.16
N GLY A 74 -15.58 8.30 4.09
CA GLY A 74 -16.89 7.66 4.32
C GLY A 74 -17.06 6.98 5.65
N GLU A 75 -16.02 6.93 6.46
CA GLU A 75 -16.03 6.20 7.75
C GLU A 75 -16.38 7.07 8.95
N GLY A 76 -16.30 8.42 8.81
CA GLY A 76 -16.59 9.36 9.89
C GLY A 76 -17.99 9.99 9.79
N SER A 77 -18.32 10.84 10.77
CA SER A 77 -19.60 11.56 10.87
C SER A 77 -19.81 12.52 9.68
N ALA A 78 -20.83 12.24 8.89
CA ALA A 78 -21.22 13.13 7.78
C ALA A 78 -21.84 14.44 8.28
N GLU A 79 -22.43 14.43 9.47
CA GLU A 79 -23.01 15.61 10.10
C GLU A 79 -21.91 16.58 10.55
N ASP A 80 -20.87 16.09 11.20
CA ASP A 80 -19.71 16.88 11.60
C ASP A 80 -19.00 17.48 10.39
N ALA A 81 -18.81 16.69 9.33
CA ALA A 81 -18.23 17.18 8.09
C ALA A 81 -19.06 18.30 7.46
N LYS A 82 -20.40 18.20 7.49
CA LYS A 82 -21.31 19.24 7.01
C LYS A 82 -21.27 20.49 7.89
N LYS A 83 -21.23 20.31 9.23
CA LYS A 83 -21.12 21.40 10.19
C LYS A 83 -19.84 22.19 9.98
N LEU A 84 -18.70 21.50 9.88
CA LEU A 84 -17.42 22.13 9.54
C LEU A 84 -17.48 22.86 8.20
N ALA A 85 -18.02 22.23 7.14
CA ALA A 85 -18.13 22.83 5.81
C ALA A 85 -18.90 24.17 5.83
N ASN A 86 -19.95 24.27 6.64
CA ASN A 86 -20.75 25.50 6.79
C ASN A 86 -20.02 26.57 7.63
N HIS A 87 -18.97 26.20 8.36
CA HIS A 87 -18.22 27.13 9.21
C HIS A 87 -16.95 27.68 8.53
N LEU A 88 -16.48 27.08 7.43
CA LEU A 88 -15.22 27.47 6.77
C LEU A 88 -15.14 28.95 6.39
N ASP A 89 -16.27 29.58 6.01
CA ASP A 89 -16.31 30.99 5.67
C ASP A 89 -16.10 31.95 6.87
N ARG A 90 -16.19 31.42 8.09
CA ARG A 90 -16.09 32.20 9.33
C ARG A 90 -14.74 32.01 10.03
N LEU A 91 -13.86 31.22 9.44
CA LEU A 91 -12.53 31.02 10.01
C LEU A 91 -11.72 32.33 9.97
N PRO A 92 -11.00 32.67 11.04
CA PRO A 92 -10.13 33.84 11.04
C PRO A 92 -9.06 33.74 9.94
N ASP A 93 -8.71 34.84 9.30
CA ASP A 93 -7.64 34.90 8.29
C ASP A 93 -6.25 34.50 8.84
N THR A 94 -6.09 34.56 10.17
CA THR A 94 -4.90 34.11 10.88
C THR A 94 -4.84 32.63 11.10
N THR A 95 -5.94 31.89 10.87
CA THR A 95 -6.01 30.43 11.09
C THR A 95 -5.74 29.68 9.80
N VAL A 96 -4.78 28.78 9.84
CA VAL A 96 -4.53 27.76 8.78
C VAL A 96 -5.14 26.45 9.24
N LEU A 97 -6.02 25.88 8.43
CA LEU A 97 -6.61 24.54 8.67
C LEU A 97 -6.12 23.55 7.62
N ALA A 98 -5.51 22.46 8.09
CA ALA A 98 -5.07 21.35 7.25
C ALA A 98 -5.80 20.07 7.63
N LEU A 99 -6.56 19.49 6.72
CA LEU A 99 -7.17 18.18 6.87
C LEU A 99 -6.39 17.16 6.06
N CYS A 100 -6.04 16.04 6.69
CA CYS A 100 -5.42 14.90 6.04
C CYS A 100 -6.36 13.70 6.11
N CYS A 101 -6.43 12.89 5.07
CA CYS A 101 -7.10 11.60 5.12
C CYS A 101 -6.33 10.55 4.31
N GLU A 102 -6.28 9.33 4.84
CA GLU A 102 -5.77 8.18 4.12
C GLU A 102 -6.83 7.68 3.12
N GLY A 103 -6.41 7.36 1.90
CA GLY A 103 -7.31 7.02 0.81
C GLY A 103 -7.86 8.23 0.04
N LEU A 104 -8.43 7.97 -1.12
CA LEU A 104 -8.98 9.03 -1.97
C LEU A 104 -10.34 9.51 -1.42
N PRO A 105 -10.57 10.84 -1.36
CA PRO A 105 -11.79 11.39 -0.79
C PRO A 105 -12.98 11.20 -1.73
N ASP A 106 -14.18 11.08 -1.16
CA ASP A 106 -15.43 11.14 -1.94
C ASP A 106 -15.71 12.58 -2.35
N LYS A 107 -15.45 12.87 -3.63
CA LYS A 107 -15.60 14.21 -4.24
C LYS A 107 -17.04 14.75 -4.24
N ARG A 108 -18.02 13.92 -3.95
CA ARG A 108 -19.44 14.31 -3.85
C ARG A 108 -19.74 14.98 -2.50
N ARG A 109 -18.89 14.76 -1.49
CA ARG A 109 -19.10 15.32 -0.16
C ARG A 109 -18.98 16.84 -0.13
N VAL A 110 -19.86 17.46 0.66
CA VAL A 110 -19.93 18.93 0.77
C VAL A 110 -18.59 19.51 1.24
N LEU A 111 -17.97 18.90 2.24
CA LEU A 111 -16.69 19.37 2.78
C LEU A 111 -15.57 19.34 1.72
N TYR A 112 -15.46 18.25 0.93
CA TYR A 112 -14.50 18.18 -0.18
C TYR A 112 -14.72 19.35 -1.17
N LYS A 113 -15.98 19.57 -1.60
CA LYS A 113 -16.31 20.64 -2.55
C LYS A 113 -15.92 22.01 -2.03
N ARG A 114 -16.17 22.28 -0.74
CA ARG A 114 -15.77 23.54 -0.11
C ARG A 114 -14.25 23.72 -0.09
N PHE A 115 -13.47 22.69 0.26
CA PHE A 115 -12.01 22.76 0.16
C PHE A 115 -11.53 22.95 -1.27
N ALA A 116 -12.15 22.30 -2.26
CA ALA A 116 -11.80 22.47 -3.67
C ALA A 116 -12.10 23.88 -4.19
N GLU A 117 -13.16 24.55 -3.69
CA GLU A 117 -13.55 25.91 -4.07
C GLU A 117 -12.68 26.98 -3.38
N MET A 118 -12.35 26.79 -2.11
CA MET A 118 -11.77 27.84 -1.26
C MET A 118 -10.30 27.63 -0.93
N GLY A 119 -9.82 26.40 -0.97
CA GLY A 119 -8.52 25.98 -0.46
C GLY A 119 -7.61 25.36 -1.49
N ILE A 120 -6.60 24.69 -0.99
CA ILE A 120 -5.63 23.91 -1.76
C ILE A 120 -5.87 22.43 -1.49
N VAL A 121 -6.24 21.67 -2.52
CA VAL A 121 -6.44 20.23 -2.45
C VAL A 121 -5.29 19.53 -3.18
N ARG A 122 -4.63 18.60 -2.49
CA ARG A 122 -3.64 17.71 -3.10
C ARG A 122 -4.06 16.26 -2.89
N GLU A 123 -4.18 15.52 -3.98
CA GLU A 123 -4.53 14.10 -3.96
C GLU A 123 -3.32 13.27 -4.36
N PHE A 124 -3.05 12.23 -3.58
CA PHE A 124 -1.95 11.32 -3.78
C PHE A 124 -2.51 9.91 -4.00
N PRO A 125 -2.76 9.50 -5.26
CA PRO A 125 -3.21 8.14 -5.54
C PRO A 125 -2.14 7.12 -5.11
N PRO A 126 -2.52 5.85 -4.89
CA PRO A 126 -1.55 4.79 -4.63
C PRO A 126 -0.45 4.76 -5.70
N PRO A 127 0.82 4.67 -5.30
CA PRO A 127 1.93 4.77 -6.24
C PRO A 127 1.96 3.59 -7.21
N LYS A 128 2.56 3.82 -8.37
CA LYS A 128 2.89 2.78 -9.34
C LYS A 128 4.33 2.33 -9.15
N ASN A 129 4.66 1.13 -9.64
CA ASN A 129 6.01 0.57 -9.51
C ASN A 129 7.11 1.50 -10.05
N ASN A 130 6.86 2.19 -11.17
CA ASN A 130 7.82 3.14 -11.72
C ASN A 130 8.00 4.39 -10.84
N GLU A 131 6.95 4.83 -10.14
CA GLU A 131 6.99 5.95 -9.19
C GLU A 131 7.76 5.55 -7.94
N CYS A 132 7.51 4.33 -7.40
CA CYS A 132 8.29 3.76 -6.30
C CYS A 132 9.77 3.56 -6.66
N ALA A 133 10.07 3.10 -7.89
CA ALA A 133 11.45 2.96 -8.34
C ALA A 133 12.17 4.31 -8.47
N ALA A 134 11.52 5.32 -9.02
CA ALA A 134 12.06 6.68 -9.08
C ALA A 134 12.28 7.27 -7.68
N PHE A 135 11.34 7.04 -6.76
CA PHE A 135 11.46 7.43 -5.36
C PHE A 135 12.65 6.74 -4.68
N ALA A 136 12.86 5.43 -4.90
CA ALA A 136 14.01 4.69 -4.37
C ALA A 136 15.35 5.30 -4.83
N VAL A 137 15.47 5.68 -6.11
CA VAL A 137 16.66 6.36 -6.65
C VAL A 137 16.89 7.70 -5.97
N GLU A 138 15.82 8.49 -5.76
CA GLU A 138 15.91 9.78 -5.06
C GLU A 138 16.34 9.59 -3.60
N GLN A 139 15.78 8.62 -2.88
CA GLN A 139 16.15 8.33 -1.49
C GLN A 139 17.59 7.85 -1.38
N ALA A 140 18.07 6.99 -2.28
CA ALA A 140 19.46 6.55 -2.31
C ALA A 140 20.43 7.75 -2.45
N LYS A 141 20.10 8.71 -3.31
CA LYS A 141 20.88 9.94 -3.48
C LYS A 141 20.92 10.78 -2.19
N LYS A 142 19.81 10.88 -1.45
CA LYS A 142 19.75 11.58 -0.15
C LYS A 142 20.61 10.90 0.91
N GLN A 143 20.75 9.56 0.84
CA GLN A 143 21.65 8.78 1.72
C GLN A 143 23.12 8.80 1.24
N GLY A 144 23.45 9.54 0.19
CA GLY A 144 24.79 9.59 -0.38
C GLY A 144 25.18 8.31 -1.15
N ALA A 145 24.24 7.44 -1.50
CA ALA A 145 24.45 6.22 -2.27
C ALA A 145 23.97 6.39 -3.71
N ARG A 146 24.42 5.48 -4.59
CA ARG A 146 23.96 5.41 -5.99
C ARG A 146 23.08 4.17 -6.18
N LEU A 147 21.94 4.37 -6.82
CA LEU A 147 21.01 3.27 -7.15
C LEU A 147 20.54 3.45 -8.60
N SER A 148 20.76 2.43 -9.45
CA SER A 148 20.27 2.47 -10.82
C SER A 148 18.75 2.25 -10.87
N GLY A 149 18.06 2.80 -11.89
CA GLY A 149 16.62 2.57 -12.07
C GLY A 149 16.26 1.10 -12.25
N THR A 150 17.13 0.31 -12.88
CA THR A 150 16.96 -1.14 -13.02
C THR A 150 17.02 -1.84 -11.67
N THR A 151 18.01 -1.52 -10.84
CA THR A 151 18.14 -2.09 -9.48
C THR A 151 17.01 -1.63 -8.57
N ALA A 152 16.55 -0.38 -8.70
CA ALA A 152 15.35 0.11 -7.99
C ALA A 152 14.09 -0.66 -8.39
N GLY A 153 13.95 -1.04 -9.66
CA GLY A 153 12.86 -1.92 -10.12
C GLY A 153 12.90 -3.31 -9.45
N VAL A 154 14.10 -3.88 -9.27
CA VAL A 154 14.27 -5.13 -8.50
C VAL A 154 13.84 -4.94 -7.05
N LEU A 155 14.24 -3.84 -6.41
CA LEU A 155 13.83 -3.53 -5.03
C LEU A 155 12.31 -3.45 -4.90
N VAL A 156 11.64 -2.70 -5.78
CA VAL A 156 10.17 -2.57 -5.76
C VAL A 156 9.48 -3.92 -5.99
N THR A 157 10.05 -4.79 -6.81
CA THR A 157 9.52 -6.14 -7.04
C THR A 157 9.60 -7.01 -5.78
N LEU A 158 10.69 -6.91 -5.01
CA LEU A 158 10.90 -7.67 -3.77
C LEU A 158 10.10 -7.09 -2.60
N ALA A 159 10.29 -5.79 -2.34
CA ALA A 159 9.78 -5.12 -1.15
C ALA A 159 8.36 -4.55 -1.31
N GLY A 160 7.80 -4.58 -2.52
CA GLY A 160 6.50 -3.99 -2.82
C GLY A 160 6.57 -2.49 -3.12
N CYS A 161 5.41 -1.93 -3.50
CA CYS A 161 5.28 -0.54 -3.89
C CYS A 161 4.60 0.26 -2.76
N ASP A 162 5.37 0.52 -1.70
CA ASP A 162 5.02 1.32 -0.53
C ASP A 162 6.18 2.26 -0.20
N TYR A 163 5.90 3.57 -0.07
CA TYR A 163 6.96 4.57 0.10
C TYR A 163 7.72 4.42 1.43
N TYR A 164 7.05 4.08 2.54
CA TYR A 164 7.71 3.86 3.83
C TYR A 164 8.65 2.65 3.75
N THR A 165 8.17 1.56 3.19
CA THR A 165 8.96 0.35 2.99
C THR A 165 10.17 0.63 2.11
N ILE A 166 9.98 1.30 0.97
CA ILE A 166 11.06 1.63 0.06
C ILE A 166 12.09 2.57 0.70
N GLU A 167 11.66 3.57 1.47
CA GLU A 167 12.57 4.48 2.18
C GLU A 167 13.45 3.72 3.18
N ASN A 168 12.84 2.86 4.01
CA ASN A 168 13.55 2.04 4.99
C ASN A 168 14.51 1.05 4.32
N GLU A 169 14.08 0.39 3.24
CA GLU A 169 14.93 -0.56 2.52
C GLU A 169 16.13 0.14 1.86
N VAL A 170 15.92 1.31 1.26
CA VAL A 170 17.01 2.10 0.67
C VAL A 170 17.99 2.56 1.74
N GLN A 171 17.52 3.01 2.90
CA GLN A 171 18.39 3.38 4.01
C GLN A 171 19.24 2.20 4.48
N LYS A 172 18.66 1.04 4.68
CA LYS A 172 19.35 -0.21 5.03
C LYS A 172 20.38 -0.61 3.99
N LEU A 173 19.99 -0.58 2.71
CA LEU A 173 20.88 -0.94 1.59
C LEU A 173 22.03 0.04 1.42
N ALA A 174 21.81 1.34 1.65
CA ALA A 174 22.87 2.36 1.60
C ALA A 174 23.91 2.11 2.72
N LEU A 175 23.45 1.79 3.92
CA LEU A 175 24.33 1.41 5.04
C LEU A 175 25.13 0.13 4.74
N TYR A 176 24.48 -0.88 4.15
CA TYR A 176 25.12 -2.14 3.79
C TYR A 176 26.16 -1.97 2.68
N ALA A 177 25.87 -1.17 1.67
CA ALA A 177 26.81 -0.91 0.55
C ALA A 177 28.01 -0.06 0.96
N GLY A 178 27.86 0.77 2.01
CA GLY A 178 28.90 1.72 2.48
C GLY A 178 28.77 3.11 1.85
N ALA A 179 29.43 4.08 2.47
CA ALA A 179 29.35 5.49 2.08
C ALA A 179 29.83 5.72 0.63
N GLY A 180 29.01 6.39 -0.19
CA GLY A 180 29.32 6.72 -1.59
C GLY A 180 29.27 5.55 -2.56
N ALA A 181 28.95 4.33 -2.09
CA ALA A 181 28.92 3.12 -2.89
C ALA A 181 27.68 3.01 -3.78
N GLU A 182 27.74 2.11 -4.76
CA GLU A 182 26.59 1.73 -5.57
C GLU A 182 25.85 0.56 -4.93
N ILE A 183 24.55 0.72 -4.77
CA ILE A 183 23.64 -0.37 -4.35
C ILE A 183 23.43 -1.26 -5.57
N SER A 184 24.03 -2.46 -5.53
CA SER A 184 23.91 -3.45 -6.60
C SER A 184 22.62 -4.27 -6.49
N ALA A 185 22.22 -4.92 -7.59
CA ALA A 185 21.10 -5.85 -7.57
C ALA A 185 21.35 -7.05 -6.62
N GLU A 186 22.61 -7.42 -6.41
CA GLU A 186 22.98 -8.47 -5.44
C GLU A 186 22.74 -8.02 -4.00
N HIS A 187 23.13 -6.78 -3.64
CA HIS A 187 22.82 -6.21 -2.32
C HIS A 187 21.31 -6.24 -2.06
N VAL A 188 20.51 -5.87 -3.08
CA VAL A 188 19.04 -5.89 -2.98
C VAL A 188 18.52 -7.32 -2.73
N ARG A 189 18.99 -8.34 -3.48
CA ARG A 189 18.54 -9.73 -3.30
C ARG A 189 18.90 -10.31 -1.95
N GLN A 190 20.06 -9.95 -1.42
CA GLN A 190 20.56 -10.45 -0.14
C GLN A 190 19.91 -9.77 1.07
N CYS A 191 19.66 -8.47 1.00
CA CYS A 191 19.30 -7.68 2.17
C CYS A 191 17.87 -7.15 2.16
N ALA A 192 17.22 -6.97 0.99
CA ALA A 192 15.89 -6.41 0.97
C ALA A 192 14.85 -7.37 1.55
N ALA A 193 13.94 -6.80 2.35
CA ALA A 193 12.77 -7.53 2.81
C ALA A 193 11.93 -7.97 1.61
N ARG A 194 11.33 -9.15 1.71
CA ARG A 194 10.45 -9.70 0.66
C ARG A 194 9.02 -9.64 1.13
N THR A 195 8.14 -9.13 0.27
CA THR A 195 6.71 -9.19 0.56
C THR A 195 6.20 -10.63 0.52
N LEU A 196 5.13 -10.89 1.24
CA LEU A 196 4.47 -12.20 1.20
C LEU A 196 4.00 -12.57 -0.21
N ASP A 197 3.49 -11.61 -0.98
CA ASP A 197 3.11 -11.82 -2.38
C ASP A 197 4.31 -12.25 -3.24
N TYR A 198 5.49 -11.65 -3.02
CA TYR A 198 6.70 -12.06 -3.70
C TYR A 198 7.12 -13.47 -3.30
N ASN A 199 7.10 -13.81 -2.02
CA ASN A 199 7.44 -15.16 -1.53
C ASN A 199 6.51 -16.22 -2.14
N ILE A 200 5.22 -15.97 -2.21
CA ILE A 200 4.25 -16.86 -2.87
C ILE A 200 4.56 -17.02 -4.37
N PHE A 201 4.91 -15.92 -5.05
CA PHE A 201 5.30 -15.97 -6.45
C PHE A 201 6.59 -16.77 -6.65
N GLU A 202 7.61 -16.56 -5.83
CA GLU A 202 8.87 -17.29 -5.88
C GLU A 202 8.67 -18.80 -5.57
N LEU A 203 7.88 -19.11 -4.55
CA LEU A 203 7.52 -20.48 -4.19
C LEU A 203 6.80 -21.21 -5.34
N HIS A 204 5.83 -20.54 -5.97
CA HIS A 204 5.15 -21.06 -7.16
C HIS A 204 6.13 -21.31 -8.31
N THR A 205 7.07 -20.40 -8.54
CA THR A 205 8.09 -20.52 -9.58
C THR A 205 8.99 -21.72 -9.35
N LYS A 206 9.49 -21.90 -8.11
CA LYS A 206 10.31 -23.07 -7.72
C LYS A 206 9.57 -24.39 -7.93
N LEU A 207 8.31 -24.46 -7.52
CA LEU A 207 7.46 -25.64 -7.72
C LEU A 207 7.24 -25.95 -9.21
N ILE A 208 7.02 -24.95 -10.05
CA ILE A 208 6.93 -25.10 -11.52
C ILE A 208 8.26 -25.61 -12.11
N GLN A 209 9.39 -25.13 -11.61
CA GLN A 209 10.73 -25.54 -12.05
C GLN A 209 11.16 -26.91 -11.50
N ARG A 210 10.32 -27.56 -10.68
CA ARG A 210 10.60 -28.82 -9.98
C ARG A 210 11.75 -28.74 -8.97
N ASP A 211 12.03 -27.54 -8.47
CA ASP A 211 12.97 -27.31 -7.37
C ASP A 211 12.26 -27.53 -6.02
N ALA A 212 12.03 -28.80 -5.68
CA ALA A 212 11.33 -29.17 -4.46
C ALA A 212 12.12 -28.76 -3.20
N ALA A 213 13.46 -28.89 -3.22
CA ALA A 213 14.29 -28.50 -2.09
C ALA A 213 14.28 -26.99 -1.84
N GLY A 214 14.42 -26.19 -2.89
CA GLY A 214 14.33 -24.73 -2.78
C GLY A 214 12.93 -24.25 -2.41
N ALA A 215 11.88 -24.95 -2.87
CA ALA A 215 10.51 -24.65 -2.46
C ALA A 215 10.28 -24.94 -0.98
N GLN A 216 10.79 -26.07 -0.46
CA GLN A 216 10.68 -26.43 0.95
C GLN A 216 11.44 -25.47 1.86
N SER A 217 12.67 -25.07 1.49
CA SER A 217 13.43 -24.07 2.24
C SER A 217 12.71 -22.74 2.31
N LEU A 218 12.21 -22.24 1.17
CA LEU A 218 11.48 -20.98 1.13
C LEU A 218 10.17 -21.06 1.94
N LEU A 219 9.46 -22.17 1.89
CA LEU A 219 8.24 -22.37 2.69
C LEU A 219 8.54 -22.37 4.19
N ALA A 220 9.65 -22.95 4.63
CA ALA A 220 10.09 -22.91 6.02
C ALA A 220 10.37 -21.46 6.46
N ASP A 221 11.16 -20.71 5.69
CA ASP A 221 11.48 -19.31 5.97
C ASP A 221 10.22 -18.43 6.08
N VAL A 222 9.22 -18.69 5.23
CA VAL A 222 7.96 -17.95 5.24
C VAL A 222 7.09 -18.33 6.44
N LEU A 223 7.04 -19.59 6.82
CA LEU A 223 6.27 -20.06 7.97
C LEU A 223 6.86 -19.64 9.32
N ASP A 224 8.13 -19.25 9.37
CA ASP A 224 8.75 -18.66 10.56
C ASP A 224 8.19 -17.25 10.88
N THR A 225 7.69 -16.56 9.88
CA THR A 225 7.21 -15.18 10.00
C THR A 225 5.71 -15.00 9.79
N GLU A 226 5.09 -15.90 9.03
CA GLU A 226 3.71 -15.79 8.59
C GLU A 226 2.83 -16.92 9.14
N ARG A 227 1.57 -16.62 9.37
CA ARG A 227 0.59 -17.62 9.82
C ARG A 227 0.26 -18.59 8.68
N PRO A 228 0.28 -19.90 8.92
CA PRO A 228 -0.03 -20.92 7.90
C PRO A 228 -1.37 -20.72 7.20
N GLU A 229 -2.41 -20.30 7.93
CA GLU A 229 -3.76 -20.08 7.38
C GLU A 229 -3.76 -18.95 6.34
N GLY A 230 -2.97 -17.90 6.57
CA GLY A 230 -2.80 -16.80 5.62
C GLY A 230 -2.16 -17.28 4.31
N LEU A 231 -1.13 -18.12 4.40
CA LEU A 231 -0.46 -18.71 3.24
C LEU A 231 -1.39 -19.62 2.43
N VAL A 232 -2.13 -20.51 3.09
CA VAL A 232 -3.14 -21.34 2.42
C VAL A 232 -4.18 -20.50 1.70
N GLY A 233 -4.65 -19.41 2.34
CA GLY A 233 -5.58 -18.47 1.75
C GLY A 233 -5.06 -17.79 0.47
N LEU A 234 -3.77 -17.41 0.46
CA LEU A 234 -3.12 -16.81 -0.72
C LEU A 234 -2.95 -17.82 -1.87
N PHE A 235 -2.52 -19.04 -1.57
CA PHE A 235 -2.49 -20.11 -2.58
C PHE A 235 -3.88 -20.39 -3.14
N ALA A 236 -4.89 -20.51 -2.29
CA ALA A 236 -6.26 -20.72 -2.72
C ALA A 236 -6.78 -19.57 -3.61
N LYS A 237 -6.45 -18.32 -3.28
CA LYS A 237 -6.75 -17.16 -4.12
C LYS A 237 -6.07 -17.27 -5.49
N LYS A 238 -4.76 -17.56 -5.52
CA LYS A 238 -4.00 -17.70 -6.77
C LYS A 238 -4.58 -18.80 -7.66
N PHE A 239 -4.80 -19.99 -7.14
CA PHE A 239 -5.39 -21.11 -7.90
C PHE A 239 -6.82 -20.83 -8.35
N ARG A 240 -7.62 -20.10 -7.56
CA ARG A 240 -8.97 -19.66 -7.95
C ARG A 240 -8.92 -18.69 -9.12
N ASP A 241 -7.99 -17.75 -9.10
CA ASP A 241 -7.83 -16.79 -10.20
C ASP A 241 -7.30 -17.48 -11.45
N MET A 242 -6.35 -18.42 -11.33
CA MET A 242 -5.91 -19.29 -12.44
C MET A 242 -7.07 -20.09 -13.02
N PHE A 243 -7.92 -20.70 -12.19
CA PHE A 243 -9.09 -21.47 -12.64
C PHE A 243 -10.08 -20.61 -13.41
N LYS A 244 -10.36 -19.38 -12.94
CA LYS A 244 -11.24 -18.44 -13.64
C LYS A 244 -10.67 -18.03 -15.00
N VAL A 245 -9.39 -17.65 -15.04
CA VAL A 245 -8.69 -17.28 -16.27
C VAL A 245 -8.67 -18.45 -17.25
N LYS A 246 -8.28 -19.66 -16.81
CA LYS A 246 -8.28 -20.88 -17.64
C LYS A 246 -9.67 -21.18 -18.21
N SER A 247 -10.70 -21.09 -17.37
CA SER A 247 -12.08 -21.37 -17.82
C SER A 247 -12.57 -20.40 -18.90
N LEU A 248 -12.13 -19.14 -18.87
CA LEU A 248 -12.47 -18.15 -19.89
C LEU A 248 -11.61 -18.32 -21.14
N LEU A 249 -10.33 -18.66 -21.01
CA LEU A 249 -9.45 -19.00 -22.14
C LEU A 249 -9.97 -20.21 -22.92
N ASP A 250 -10.39 -21.27 -22.22
CA ASP A 250 -10.94 -22.48 -22.83
C ASP A 250 -12.28 -22.23 -23.57
N ARG A 251 -12.95 -21.11 -23.26
CA ARG A 251 -14.13 -20.61 -23.98
C ARG A 251 -13.79 -19.68 -25.14
N GLY A 252 -12.50 -19.46 -25.42
CA GLY A 252 -12.03 -18.58 -26.51
C GLY A 252 -12.00 -17.09 -26.18
N SER A 253 -12.14 -16.70 -24.90
CA SER A 253 -12.06 -15.29 -24.50
C SER A 253 -10.62 -14.77 -24.60
N GLY A 254 -10.44 -13.58 -25.19
CA GLY A 254 -9.15 -12.89 -25.24
C GLY A 254 -8.76 -12.24 -23.89
N ILE A 255 -7.47 -11.95 -23.70
CA ILE A 255 -6.92 -11.38 -22.45
C ILE A 255 -7.67 -10.13 -21.99
N ARG A 256 -7.95 -9.20 -22.91
CA ARG A 256 -8.68 -7.96 -22.60
C ARG A 256 -10.10 -8.23 -22.08
N GLN A 257 -10.82 -9.12 -22.72
CA GLN A 257 -12.18 -9.51 -22.32
C GLN A 257 -12.19 -10.20 -20.95
N ILE A 258 -11.17 -11.03 -20.68
CA ILE A 258 -10.98 -11.68 -19.37
C ILE A 258 -10.71 -10.63 -18.30
N ALA A 259 -9.85 -9.66 -18.59
CA ALA A 259 -9.52 -8.57 -17.68
C ALA A 259 -10.77 -7.74 -17.30
N GLU A 260 -11.59 -7.39 -18.26
CA GLU A 260 -12.87 -6.69 -18.05
C GLU A 260 -13.84 -7.54 -17.23
N THR A 261 -13.98 -8.84 -17.57
CA THR A 261 -14.90 -9.76 -16.87
C THR A 261 -14.52 -9.99 -15.40
N LEU A 262 -13.22 -10.16 -15.12
CA LEU A 262 -12.71 -10.43 -13.78
C LEU A 262 -12.40 -9.13 -13.00
N LYS A 263 -12.58 -7.95 -13.60
CA LYS A 263 -12.21 -6.63 -13.06
C LYS A 263 -10.73 -6.58 -12.64
N MET A 264 -9.88 -7.16 -13.45
CA MET A 264 -8.43 -7.20 -13.29
C MET A 264 -7.75 -6.32 -14.33
N LYS A 265 -6.49 -5.93 -14.10
CA LYS A 265 -5.67 -5.30 -15.13
C LYS A 265 -5.20 -6.36 -16.15
N GLU A 266 -4.96 -5.96 -17.40
CA GLU A 266 -4.56 -6.89 -18.48
C GLU A 266 -3.25 -7.63 -18.17
N TYR A 267 -2.26 -6.94 -17.62
CA TYR A 267 -0.95 -7.54 -17.30
C TYR A 267 -1.04 -8.71 -16.28
N PRO A 268 -1.70 -8.60 -15.12
CA PRO A 268 -1.95 -9.75 -14.23
C PRO A 268 -2.67 -10.91 -14.91
N VAL A 269 -3.66 -10.63 -15.77
CA VAL A 269 -4.37 -11.68 -16.52
C VAL A 269 -3.43 -12.39 -17.50
N GLN A 270 -2.55 -11.64 -18.17
CA GLN A 270 -1.55 -12.21 -19.09
C GLN A 270 -0.56 -13.12 -18.35
N MET A 271 -0.12 -12.73 -17.16
CA MET A 271 0.74 -13.56 -16.30
C MET A 271 0.03 -14.85 -15.89
N LEU A 272 -1.20 -14.75 -15.37
CA LEU A 272 -2.00 -15.92 -15.00
C LEU A 272 -2.28 -16.83 -16.21
N ALA A 273 -2.53 -16.29 -17.40
CA ALA A 273 -2.73 -17.05 -18.62
C ALA A 273 -1.48 -17.87 -19.00
N SER A 274 -0.28 -17.29 -18.85
CA SER A 274 0.97 -18.01 -19.10
C SER A 274 1.22 -19.14 -18.10
N GLU A 275 0.90 -18.90 -16.83
CA GLU A 275 0.99 -19.92 -15.78
C GLU A 275 -0.03 -21.05 -15.98
N CYS A 276 -1.26 -20.71 -16.41
CA CYS A 276 -2.33 -21.67 -16.70
C CYS A 276 -2.00 -22.64 -17.84
N ALA A 277 -1.04 -22.32 -18.71
CA ALA A 277 -0.68 -23.20 -19.84
C ALA A 277 -0.22 -24.61 -19.39
N ARG A 278 0.27 -24.74 -18.15
CA ARG A 278 0.78 -26.00 -17.57
C ARG A 278 -0.29 -26.83 -16.86
N PHE A 279 -1.48 -26.29 -16.66
CA PHE A 279 -2.54 -26.90 -15.87
C PHE A 279 -3.80 -27.09 -16.72
N SER A 280 -4.44 -28.26 -16.60
CA SER A 280 -5.80 -28.43 -17.09
C SER A 280 -6.81 -27.78 -16.13
N ARG A 281 -8.01 -27.52 -16.59
CA ARG A 281 -9.07 -26.98 -15.73
C ARG A 281 -9.43 -27.96 -14.61
N GLU A 282 -9.44 -29.25 -14.92
CA GLU A 282 -9.68 -30.34 -13.96
C GLU A 282 -8.59 -30.35 -12.87
N HIS A 283 -7.33 -30.24 -13.26
CA HIS A 283 -6.20 -30.16 -12.32
C HIS A 283 -6.32 -28.95 -11.38
N LEU A 284 -6.67 -27.76 -11.91
CA LEU A 284 -6.87 -26.57 -11.09
C LEU A 284 -8.05 -26.74 -10.11
N LYS A 285 -9.09 -27.46 -10.50
CA LYS A 285 -10.22 -27.80 -9.63
C LYS A 285 -9.79 -28.73 -8.49
N GLU A 286 -9.03 -29.79 -8.81
CA GLU A 286 -8.48 -30.71 -7.82
C GLU A 286 -7.52 -30.01 -6.85
N ALA A 287 -6.69 -29.09 -7.37
CA ALA A 287 -5.80 -28.27 -6.54
C ALA A 287 -6.60 -27.42 -5.53
N LEU A 288 -7.72 -26.83 -5.94
CA LEU A 288 -8.58 -26.07 -5.02
C LEU A 288 -9.23 -26.96 -3.95
N ILE A 289 -9.59 -28.20 -4.27
CA ILE A 289 -10.12 -29.16 -3.30
C ILE A 289 -9.02 -29.49 -2.27
N LYS A 290 -7.80 -29.83 -2.75
CA LYS A 290 -6.66 -30.13 -1.86
C LYS A 290 -6.29 -28.92 -0.96
N LEU A 291 -6.37 -27.70 -1.48
CA LEU A 291 -6.13 -26.50 -0.68
C LEU A 291 -7.23 -26.27 0.37
N ALA A 292 -8.50 -26.64 0.09
CA ALA A 292 -9.55 -26.59 1.09
C ALA A 292 -9.38 -27.65 2.19
N GLU A 293 -8.96 -28.85 1.83
CA GLU A 293 -8.59 -29.92 2.79
C GLU A 293 -7.40 -29.50 3.65
N LEU A 294 -6.39 -28.86 3.05
CA LEU A 294 -5.25 -28.29 3.76
C LEU A 294 -5.66 -27.20 4.75
N ASP A 295 -6.54 -26.26 4.33
CA ASP A 295 -7.04 -25.19 5.20
C ASP A 295 -7.73 -25.77 6.45
N TYR A 296 -8.53 -26.81 6.26
CA TYR A 296 -9.17 -27.52 7.37
C TYR A 296 -8.15 -28.20 8.28
N ALA A 297 -7.20 -28.95 7.71
CA ALA A 297 -6.19 -29.69 8.47
C ALA A 297 -5.28 -28.78 9.31
N VAL A 298 -4.93 -27.59 8.76
CA VAL A 298 -4.15 -26.58 9.47
C VAL A 298 -4.96 -25.93 10.60
N LYS A 299 -6.21 -25.54 10.33
CA LYS A 299 -7.07 -24.87 11.32
C LYS A 299 -7.54 -25.80 12.44
N SER A 300 -7.76 -27.09 12.16
CA SER A 300 -8.14 -28.09 13.17
C SER A 300 -6.95 -28.57 14.02
N GLY A 301 -5.71 -28.28 13.61
CA GLY A 301 -4.51 -28.77 14.27
C GLY A 301 -4.26 -30.28 14.06
N GLU A 302 -4.95 -30.90 13.09
CA GLU A 302 -4.80 -32.34 12.81
C GLU A 302 -3.39 -32.70 12.28
N ARG A 303 -2.72 -31.74 11.63
CA ARG A 303 -1.42 -31.96 10.99
C ARG A 303 -0.50 -30.79 11.24
N ASP A 304 0.79 -31.08 11.34
CA ASP A 304 1.82 -30.04 11.33
C ASP A 304 1.72 -29.19 10.05
N PRO A 305 1.63 -27.84 10.16
CA PRO A 305 1.44 -26.98 9.02
C PRO A 305 2.52 -27.10 7.95
N MET A 306 3.79 -27.20 8.34
CA MET A 306 4.92 -27.34 7.42
C MET A 306 4.82 -28.61 6.61
N ILE A 307 4.55 -29.74 7.27
CA ILE A 307 4.41 -31.06 6.63
C ILE A 307 3.19 -31.06 5.70
N ALA A 308 2.04 -30.61 6.20
CA ALA A 308 0.80 -30.60 5.45
C ALA A 308 0.89 -29.72 4.19
N MET A 309 1.46 -28.51 4.32
CA MET A 309 1.65 -27.60 3.19
C MET A 309 2.64 -28.14 2.17
N THR A 310 3.80 -28.65 2.63
CA THR A 310 4.81 -29.25 1.74
C THR A 310 4.20 -30.38 0.91
N GLN A 311 3.54 -31.34 1.55
CA GLN A 311 2.94 -32.50 0.87
C GLN A 311 1.84 -32.07 -0.10
N THR A 312 0.98 -31.15 0.30
CA THR A 312 -0.11 -30.68 -0.55
C THR A 312 0.41 -29.93 -1.77
N LEU A 313 1.37 -29.02 -1.58
CA LEU A 313 1.94 -28.26 -2.68
C LEU A 313 2.70 -29.18 -3.65
N LEU A 314 3.57 -30.08 -3.16
CA LEU A 314 4.26 -31.05 -4.02
C LEU A 314 3.25 -31.88 -4.82
N THR A 315 2.18 -32.37 -4.18
CA THR A 315 1.13 -33.13 -4.87
C THR A 315 0.43 -32.31 -5.95
N ILE A 316 0.09 -31.04 -5.68
CA ILE A 316 -0.56 -30.14 -6.67
C ILE A 316 0.36 -29.91 -7.88
N TYR A 317 1.67 -29.83 -7.70
CA TYR A 317 2.60 -29.59 -8.79
C TYR A 317 3.17 -30.88 -9.41
N GLY A 318 2.75 -32.06 -8.94
CA GLY A 318 3.16 -33.36 -9.47
C GLY A 318 4.63 -33.67 -9.18
N LEU A 319 5.09 -33.35 -7.98
CA LEU A 319 6.44 -33.55 -7.47
C LEU A 319 6.47 -34.68 -6.43
#